data_8ceda5a607470d3d8db0b9aa072337d3
#
_entry.id   8ceda5a607470d3d8db0b9aa072337d3
#
_cell.length_a   1.000
_cell.length_b   1.000
_cell.length_c   1.000
_cell.angle_alpha   90.00
_cell.angle_beta   90.00
_cell.angle_gamma   90.00
#
_symmetry.space_group_name_H-M   'P 1'
#
loop_
_entity.id
_entity.type
_entity.pdbx_description
1 polymer ?
#
loop_
_entity_poly.entity_id
_entity_poly.type
_entity_poly.pdbx_seq_one_letter_code
_entity_poly.pdbx_strand_id
1 'polypeptide(L)'
;MEKLAKIKTILVAIDFTQKADSATILAIHMARRHHARIILFHNFTNFFIIDRTGRQVVGEETVSKHYKEAENSLERMKLSLQESYSDVTFLTAIGNDTIINSINKIIQSEGVDIVITGTSGKQGIRELILGSSSYQILTGTNCSVLLMPENSQQYTFEKILVPVRVLEKLNEKLAISKLIAEKNKGFISLLGVSGDEKINEIRKAFIKTRESLKGTDTEHYASFVVSNDKAVEISKASKDAEFDLIILNYQDEESWKSFFAENFFKQIINNTSVPLLFFKDSDLITEPNKEPLGYDITMPFPG
;
A
#
# COMPACT_ATOMS: atom_id res chain seq x y z
N MET A 1 -4.23 8.54 25.56
CA MET A 1 -4.38 9.61 24.53
C MET A 1 -4.50 8.91 23.19
N GLU A 2 -5.62 9.07 22.50
CA GLU A 2 -5.74 8.60 21.12
C GLU A 2 -4.67 9.29 20.26
N LYS A 3 -3.83 8.49 19.61
CA LYS A 3 -2.81 9.04 18.69
C LYS A 3 -3.58 9.60 17.49
N LEU A 4 -3.63 10.92 17.36
CA LEU A 4 -4.28 11.55 16.20
C LEU A 4 -3.63 11.01 14.93
N ALA A 5 -4.44 10.43 14.07
CA ALA A 5 -3.99 10.02 12.75
C ALA A 5 -3.45 11.24 12.00
N LYS A 6 -2.30 11.12 11.37
CA LYS A 6 -1.70 12.17 10.55
C LYS A 6 -0.89 11.54 9.43
N ILE A 7 -0.81 12.23 8.29
CA ILE A 7 0.07 11.87 7.17
C ILE A 7 1.00 13.08 6.97
N LYS A 8 2.27 12.92 7.30
CA LYS A 8 3.32 13.96 7.22
C LYS A 8 4.45 13.60 6.28
N THR A 9 4.68 12.30 6.08
CA THR A 9 5.73 11.81 5.20
C THR A 9 5.17 10.68 4.35
N ILE A 10 5.21 10.86 3.04
CA ILE A 10 4.76 9.89 2.03
C ILE A 10 6.01 9.38 1.30
N LEU A 11 6.20 8.06 1.23
CA LEU A 11 7.23 7.46 0.40
C LEU A 11 6.59 6.91 -0.88
N VAL A 12 7.16 7.25 -2.04
CA VAL A 12 6.72 6.73 -3.34
C VAL A 12 7.79 5.82 -3.92
N ALA A 13 7.43 4.57 -4.21
CA ALA A 13 8.34 3.63 -4.87
C ALA A 13 8.41 3.92 -6.37
N ILE A 14 9.60 4.31 -6.85
CA ILE A 14 9.88 4.71 -8.23
C ILE A 14 10.65 3.59 -8.95
N ASP A 15 10.09 3.11 -10.05
CA ASP A 15 10.76 2.18 -10.97
C ASP A 15 10.92 2.77 -12.38
N PHE A 16 10.69 4.09 -12.51
CA PHE A 16 10.73 4.84 -13.76
C PHE A 16 9.78 4.33 -14.86
N THR A 17 8.68 3.72 -14.47
CA THR A 17 7.61 3.27 -15.37
C THR A 17 6.35 4.11 -15.19
N GLN A 18 5.41 4.05 -16.14
CA GLN A 18 4.13 4.77 -16.10
C GLN A 18 3.31 4.50 -14.82
N LYS A 19 3.38 3.30 -14.25
CA LYS A 19 2.71 3.01 -12.96
C LYS A 19 3.27 3.81 -11.80
N ALA A 20 4.59 4.12 -11.81
CA ALA A 20 5.19 4.99 -10.82
C ALA A 20 4.76 6.46 -11.01
N ASP A 21 4.47 6.88 -12.25
CA ASP A 21 3.96 8.23 -12.51
C ASP A 21 2.58 8.43 -11.89
N SER A 22 1.64 7.49 -12.07
CA SER A 22 0.31 7.55 -11.43
C SER A 22 0.40 7.57 -9.91
N ALA A 23 1.29 6.77 -9.31
CA ALA A 23 1.56 6.76 -7.88
C ALA A 23 2.14 8.10 -7.40
N THR A 24 3.04 8.70 -8.18
CA THR A 24 3.65 10.00 -7.87
C THR A 24 2.63 11.14 -7.91
N ILE A 25 1.76 11.18 -8.93
CA ILE A 25 0.70 12.19 -9.03
C ILE A 25 -0.27 12.07 -7.85
N LEU A 26 -0.68 10.85 -7.50
CA LEU A 26 -1.51 10.64 -6.31
C LEU A 26 -0.83 11.14 -5.04
N ALA A 27 0.47 10.83 -4.85
CA ALA A 27 1.23 11.29 -3.69
C ALA A 27 1.28 12.82 -3.60
N ILE A 28 1.44 13.52 -4.73
CA ILE A 28 1.42 14.98 -4.80
C ILE A 28 0.07 15.54 -4.35
N HIS A 29 -1.03 14.99 -4.86
CA HIS A 29 -2.36 15.41 -4.45
C HIS A 29 -2.64 15.14 -2.97
N MET A 30 -2.17 14.01 -2.43
CA MET A 30 -2.26 13.72 -1.00
C MET A 30 -1.37 14.66 -0.18
N ALA A 31 -0.11 14.87 -0.60
CA ALA A 31 0.82 15.75 0.08
C ALA A 31 0.28 17.18 0.24
N ARG A 32 -0.33 17.73 -0.80
CA ARG A 32 -0.99 19.05 -0.76
C ARG A 32 -2.11 19.12 0.29
N ARG A 33 -3.00 18.12 0.30
CA ARG A 33 -4.12 18.07 1.25
C ARG A 33 -3.69 17.86 2.70
N HIS A 34 -2.64 17.07 2.91
CA HIS A 34 -2.15 16.71 4.24
C HIS A 34 -1.00 17.59 4.74
N HIS A 35 -0.46 18.50 3.92
CA HIS A 35 0.79 19.23 4.16
C HIS A 35 1.94 18.28 4.50
N ALA A 36 2.08 17.25 3.68
CA ALA A 36 3.10 16.21 3.80
C ALA A 36 4.29 16.47 2.86
N ARG A 37 5.45 15.92 3.21
CA ARG A 37 6.60 15.83 2.30
C ARG A 37 6.59 14.48 1.58
N ILE A 38 7.23 14.42 0.41
CA ILE A 38 7.34 13.21 -0.41
C ILE A 38 8.79 12.77 -0.47
N ILE A 39 9.03 11.48 -0.26
CA ILE A 39 10.31 10.81 -0.50
C ILE A 39 10.15 9.97 -1.76
N LEU A 40 10.83 10.35 -2.83
CA LEU A 40 10.96 9.56 -4.06
C LEU A 40 12.02 8.49 -3.82
N PHE A 41 11.60 7.24 -3.76
CA PHE A 41 12.46 6.11 -3.44
C PHE A 41 12.66 5.20 -4.64
N HIS A 42 13.91 4.93 -4.99
CA HIS A 42 14.30 3.91 -5.97
C HIS A 42 15.17 2.84 -5.30
N ASN A 43 14.86 1.57 -5.55
CA ASN A 43 15.69 0.48 -5.06
C ASN A 43 16.63 0.02 -6.17
N PHE A 44 17.91 0.23 -5.95
CA PHE A 44 18.96 -0.26 -6.83
C PHE A 44 19.38 -1.64 -6.35
N THR A 45 19.06 -2.67 -7.12
CA THR A 45 19.50 -4.03 -6.81
C THR A 45 20.83 -4.30 -7.50
N ASN A 46 21.88 -4.56 -6.73
CA ASN A 46 23.14 -4.98 -7.27
C ASN A 46 22.99 -6.37 -7.92
N PHE A 47 23.03 -6.43 -9.24
CA PHE A 47 23.08 -7.70 -9.96
C PHE A 47 24.52 -8.16 -10.05
N PHE A 48 24.89 -9.13 -9.23
CA PHE A 48 26.12 -9.89 -9.45
C PHE A 48 25.80 -11.03 -10.42
N ILE A 49 26.33 -10.95 -11.63
CA ILE A 49 26.29 -12.10 -12.54
C ILE A 49 27.51 -12.96 -12.17
N ILE A 50 27.24 -14.13 -11.65
CA ILE A 50 28.28 -15.13 -11.38
C ILE A 50 28.29 -16.11 -12.57
N ASP A 51 29.45 -16.30 -13.18
CA ASP A 51 29.62 -17.28 -14.24
C ASP A 51 29.62 -18.72 -13.68
N ARG A 52 29.66 -19.72 -14.57
CA ARG A 52 29.67 -21.14 -14.18
C ARG A 52 30.91 -21.53 -13.35
N THR A 53 31.90 -20.67 -13.25
CA THR A 53 33.13 -20.89 -12.47
C THR A 53 33.10 -20.19 -11.12
N GLY A 54 31.99 -19.51 -10.76
CA GLY A 54 31.84 -18.78 -9.52
C GLY A 54 32.49 -17.37 -9.56
N ARG A 55 32.89 -16.88 -10.73
CA ARG A 55 33.48 -15.54 -10.87
C ARG A 55 32.40 -14.49 -11.09
N GLN A 56 32.55 -13.37 -10.41
CA GLN A 56 31.71 -12.19 -10.63
C GLN A 56 32.01 -11.59 -12.03
N VAL A 57 31.00 -11.57 -12.92
CA VAL A 57 31.14 -11.13 -14.32
C VAL A 57 30.89 -9.64 -14.46
N VAL A 58 30.08 -9.03 -13.57
CA VAL A 58 29.83 -7.58 -13.57
C VAL A 58 30.80 -6.90 -12.61
N GLY A 59 31.66 -6.06 -13.15
CA GLY A 59 32.64 -5.33 -12.36
C GLY A 59 32.01 -4.24 -11.49
N GLU A 60 32.66 -3.89 -10.38
CA GLU A 60 32.25 -2.81 -9.46
C GLU A 60 32.05 -1.47 -10.18
N GLU A 61 32.84 -1.19 -11.21
CA GLU A 61 32.76 0.03 -12.01
C GLU A 61 31.40 0.13 -12.75
N THR A 62 30.90 -0.98 -13.31
CA THR A 62 29.59 -1.04 -13.98
C THR A 62 28.45 -0.84 -12.99
N VAL A 63 28.53 -1.47 -11.81
CA VAL A 63 27.57 -1.30 -10.74
C VAL A 63 27.52 0.16 -10.27
N SER A 64 28.71 0.76 -10.03
CA SER A 64 28.83 2.16 -9.62
C SER A 64 28.28 3.13 -10.67
N LYS A 65 28.48 2.84 -11.96
CA LYS A 65 27.95 3.65 -13.05
C LYS A 65 26.42 3.63 -13.06
N HIS A 66 25.81 2.45 -13.01
CA HIS A 66 24.35 2.31 -13.01
C HIS A 66 23.71 2.93 -11.75
N TYR A 67 24.37 2.81 -10.59
CA TYR A 67 23.92 3.47 -9.38
C TYR A 67 23.87 5.00 -9.56
N LYS A 68 24.92 5.61 -10.09
CA LYS A 68 24.96 7.04 -10.39
C LYS A 68 23.93 7.47 -11.44
N GLU A 69 23.67 6.63 -12.43
CA GLU A 69 22.62 6.89 -13.42
C GLU A 69 21.23 6.91 -12.80
N ALA A 70 20.94 5.96 -11.88
CA ALA A 70 19.69 5.92 -11.14
C ALA A 70 19.55 7.15 -10.21
N GLU A 71 20.62 7.50 -9.48
CA GLU A 71 20.67 8.69 -8.63
C GLU A 71 20.39 9.97 -9.42
N ASN A 72 21.09 10.17 -10.55
CA ASN A 72 20.90 11.32 -11.42
C ASN A 72 19.48 11.36 -12.01
N SER A 73 18.89 10.21 -12.31
CA SER A 73 17.51 10.13 -12.84
C SER A 73 16.49 10.52 -11.78
N LEU A 74 16.69 10.06 -10.56
CA LEU A 74 15.81 10.37 -9.43
C LEU A 74 15.91 11.86 -9.05
N GLU A 75 17.13 12.41 -9.05
CA GLU A 75 17.34 13.84 -8.76
C GLU A 75 16.76 14.73 -9.86
N ARG A 76 16.90 14.38 -11.15
CA ARG A 76 16.23 15.09 -12.26
C ARG A 76 14.72 15.05 -12.12
N MET A 77 14.15 13.91 -11.75
CA MET A 77 12.72 13.78 -11.49
C MET A 77 12.30 14.71 -10.34
N LYS A 78 13.04 14.72 -9.23
CA LYS A 78 12.79 15.62 -8.10
C LYS A 78 12.79 17.09 -8.52
N LEU A 79 13.81 17.53 -9.27
CA LEU A 79 13.91 18.92 -9.72
C LEU A 79 12.74 19.32 -10.61
N SER A 80 12.36 18.48 -11.56
CA SER A 80 11.20 18.72 -12.42
C SER A 80 9.89 18.79 -11.65
N LEU A 81 9.72 17.90 -10.66
CA LEU A 81 8.53 17.93 -9.80
C LEU A 81 8.54 19.15 -8.87
N GLN A 82 9.68 19.56 -8.34
CA GLN A 82 9.80 20.73 -7.48
C GLN A 82 9.51 22.03 -8.25
N GLU A 83 9.88 22.10 -9.52
CA GLU A 83 9.54 23.22 -10.41
C GLU A 83 8.02 23.28 -10.68
N SER A 84 7.40 22.11 -10.94
CA SER A 84 5.97 22.02 -11.27
C SER A 84 5.06 22.14 -10.03
N TYR A 85 5.55 21.75 -8.86
CA TYR A 85 4.79 21.65 -7.61
C TYR A 85 5.57 22.27 -6.44
N SER A 86 5.82 23.59 -6.52
CA SER A 86 6.64 24.34 -5.55
C SER A 86 6.09 24.35 -4.11
N ASP A 87 4.82 24.02 -3.93
CA ASP A 87 4.13 23.91 -2.65
C ASP A 87 4.32 22.55 -1.95
N VAL A 88 5.01 21.58 -2.60
CA VAL A 88 5.30 20.26 -2.05
C VAL A 88 6.81 20.09 -1.88
N THR A 89 7.24 19.56 -0.73
CA THR A 89 8.65 19.25 -0.50
C THR A 89 8.97 17.84 -0.98
N PHE A 90 9.96 17.72 -1.87
CA PHE A 90 10.45 16.44 -2.38
C PHE A 90 11.85 16.13 -1.85
N LEU A 91 12.03 14.91 -1.41
CA LEU A 91 13.31 14.30 -1.06
C LEU A 91 13.55 13.09 -1.95
N THR A 92 14.81 12.68 -2.10
CA THR A 92 15.19 11.47 -2.83
C THR A 92 15.87 10.47 -1.90
N ALA A 93 15.66 9.18 -2.14
CA ALA A 93 16.35 8.11 -1.43
C ALA A 93 16.61 6.93 -2.37
N ILE A 94 17.79 6.33 -2.28
CA ILE A 94 18.16 5.13 -3.03
C ILE A 94 18.47 4.01 -2.05
N GLY A 95 17.80 2.87 -2.26
CA GLY A 95 18.11 1.63 -1.55
C GLY A 95 19.18 0.83 -2.28
N ASN A 96 20.05 0.17 -1.52
CA ASN A 96 21.12 -0.72 -2.02
C ASN A 96 21.06 -2.12 -1.38
N ASP A 97 20.00 -2.44 -0.72
CA ASP A 97 19.67 -3.71 -0.06
C ASP A 97 18.40 -4.30 -0.71
N THR A 98 17.80 -5.30 -0.11
CA THR A 98 16.46 -5.71 -0.52
C THR A 98 15.50 -4.52 -0.45
N ILE A 99 14.50 -4.49 -1.32
CA ILE A 99 13.53 -3.37 -1.36
C ILE A 99 12.85 -3.17 0.01
N ILE A 100 12.57 -4.27 0.72
CA ILE A 100 11.92 -4.24 2.03
C ILE A 100 12.84 -3.65 3.09
N ASN A 101 14.10 -4.12 3.17
CA ASN A 101 15.07 -3.61 4.14
C ASN A 101 15.32 -2.12 3.94
N SER A 102 15.49 -1.70 2.68
CA SER A 102 15.71 -0.31 2.33
C SER A 102 14.53 0.58 2.71
N ILE A 103 13.31 0.17 2.37
CA ILE A 103 12.10 0.93 2.72
C ILE A 103 11.91 0.98 4.25
N ASN A 104 12.06 -0.14 4.96
CA ASN A 104 11.89 -0.16 6.42
C ASN A 104 12.93 0.69 7.16
N LYS A 105 14.17 0.77 6.67
CA LYS A 105 15.17 1.72 7.18
C LYS A 105 14.70 3.17 7.01
N ILE A 106 14.15 3.53 5.85
CA ILE A 106 13.64 4.88 5.59
C ILE A 106 12.38 5.16 6.42
N ILE A 107 11.47 4.17 6.57
CA ILE A 107 10.30 4.31 7.46
C ILE A 107 10.75 4.68 8.87
N GLN A 108 11.77 4.01 9.38
CA GLN A 108 12.27 4.24 10.74
C GLN A 108 13.01 5.58 10.87
N SER A 109 13.88 5.94 9.91
CA SER A 109 14.69 7.16 9.98
C SER A 109 13.92 8.43 9.67
N GLU A 110 12.97 8.38 8.73
CA GLU A 110 12.24 9.53 8.22
C GLU A 110 10.81 9.65 8.76
N GLY A 111 10.32 8.66 9.50
CA GLY A 111 8.96 8.63 10.02
C GLY A 111 7.92 8.59 8.91
N VAL A 112 8.05 7.65 7.97
CA VAL A 112 7.10 7.50 6.87
C VAL A 112 5.77 7.00 7.39
N ASP A 113 4.69 7.72 7.09
CA ASP A 113 3.32 7.36 7.50
C ASP A 113 2.65 6.42 6.50
N ILE A 114 2.98 6.56 5.21
CA ILE A 114 2.37 5.77 4.13
C ILE A 114 3.37 5.56 2.99
N VAL A 115 3.41 4.34 2.45
CA VAL A 115 4.10 4.01 1.21
C VAL A 115 3.10 3.93 0.07
N ILE A 116 3.35 4.61 -1.04
CA ILE A 116 2.55 4.53 -2.25
C ILE A 116 3.34 3.80 -3.32
N THR A 117 2.73 2.81 -3.95
CA THR A 117 3.32 2.07 -5.06
C THR A 117 2.30 1.84 -6.17
N GLY A 118 2.75 1.94 -7.41
CA GLY A 118 1.92 1.63 -8.57
C GLY A 118 1.74 0.12 -8.74
N THR A 119 0.62 -0.29 -9.31
CA THR A 119 0.35 -1.68 -9.70
C THR A 119 0.13 -1.76 -11.19
N SER A 120 0.65 -2.81 -11.84
CA SER A 120 0.44 -3.00 -13.27
C SER A 120 -1.00 -3.42 -13.55
N GLY A 121 -1.61 -2.83 -14.60
CA GLY A 121 -2.87 -3.33 -15.16
C GLY A 121 -2.59 -4.27 -16.33
N LYS A 122 -3.46 -5.26 -16.58
CA LYS A 122 -3.46 -5.95 -17.89
C LYS A 122 -4.01 -4.99 -18.94
N GLN A 123 -3.33 -4.87 -20.08
CA GLN A 123 -3.89 -4.16 -21.24
C GLN A 123 -5.30 -4.68 -21.56
N GLY A 124 -6.30 -3.80 -21.50
CA GLY A 124 -7.70 -4.13 -21.79
C GLY A 124 -8.53 -4.70 -20.64
N ILE A 125 -7.96 -4.93 -19.46
CA ILE A 125 -8.67 -5.39 -18.25
C ILE A 125 -8.53 -4.33 -17.16
N ARG A 126 -9.65 -3.90 -16.57
CA ARG A 126 -9.67 -2.90 -15.48
C ARG A 126 -9.23 -3.46 -14.11
N GLU A 127 -8.58 -4.60 -14.08
CA GLU A 127 -8.18 -5.29 -12.86
C GLU A 127 -6.74 -4.99 -12.50
N LEU A 128 -6.47 -4.83 -11.20
CA LEU A 128 -5.12 -4.63 -10.68
C LEU A 128 -4.31 -5.93 -10.81
N ILE A 129 -3.07 -5.83 -11.27
CA ILE A 129 -2.10 -6.92 -11.15
C ILE A 129 -0.99 -6.46 -10.23
N LEU A 130 -0.85 -7.17 -9.13
CA LEU A 130 0.22 -6.92 -8.18
C LEU A 130 1.53 -7.51 -8.72
N GLY A 131 2.45 -6.62 -9.14
CA GLY A 131 3.81 -7.02 -9.51
C GLY A 131 4.62 -7.49 -8.29
N SER A 132 5.71 -8.22 -8.52
CA SER A 132 6.56 -8.77 -7.45
C SER A 132 7.04 -7.71 -6.46
N SER A 133 7.49 -6.54 -6.93
CA SER A 133 7.94 -5.45 -6.05
C SER A 133 6.80 -4.86 -5.22
N SER A 134 5.64 -4.58 -5.83
CA SER A 134 4.48 -4.05 -5.11
C SER A 134 3.94 -5.06 -4.09
N TYR A 135 4.00 -6.37 -4.42
CA TYR A 135 3.66 -7.44 -3.48
C TYR A 135 4.64 -7.47 -2.28
N GLN A 136 5.95 -7.41 -2.54
CA GLN A 136 6.95 -7.36 -1.47
C GLN A 136 6.76 -6.12 -0.59
N ILE A 137 6.52 -4.93 -1.19
CA ILE A 137 6.24 -3.70 -0.45
C ILE A 137 4.99 -3.87 0.41
N LEU A 138 3.89 -4.38 -0.17
CA LEU A 138 2.66 -4.61 0.58
C LEU A 138 2.88 -5.55 1.77
N THR A 139 3.61 -6.64 1.59
CA THR A 139 3.75 -7.67 2.63
C THR A 139 4.84 -7.38 3.65
N GLY A 140 5.93 -6.72 3.23
CA GLY A 140 7.15 -6.60 4.03
C GLY A 140 7.37 -5.24 4.71
N THR A 141 6.61 -4.19 4.36
CA THR A 141 6.79 -2.87 4.99
C THR A 141 6.08 -2.75 6.33
N ASN A 142 6.65 -1.94 7.22
CA ASN A 142 6.16 -1.72 8.59
C ASN A 142 5.19 -0.52 8.71
N CYS A 143 4.69 0.02 7.62
CA CYS A 143 3.67 1.08 7.62
C CYS A 143 2.58 0.80 6.60
N SER A 144 1.52 1.61 6.61
CA SER A 144 0.41 1.50 5.67
C SER A 144 0.87 1.62 4.23
N VAL A 145 0.26 0.84 3.32
CA VAL A 145 0.59 0.81 1.89
C VAL A 145 -0.63 1.15 1.06
N LEU A 146 -0.49 2.11 0.17
CA LEU A 146 -1.50 2.47 -0.82
C LEU A 146 -1.06 1.96 -2.20
N LEU A 147 -1.88 1.09 -2.76
CA LEU A 147 -1.71 0.57 -4.12
C LEU A 147 -2.47 1.47 -5.09
N MET A 148 -1.77 2.04 -6.07
CA MET A 148 -2.35 2.87 -7.11
C MET A 148 -2.43 2.12 -8.43
N PRO A 149 -3.61 1.96 -9.04
CA PRO A 149 -3.74 1.37 -10.36
C PRO A 149 -3.04 2.22 -11.42
N GLU A 150 -2.28 1.61 -12.33
CA GLU A 150 -1.51 2.28 -13.38
C GLU A 150 -2.35 3.25 -14.23
N ASN A 151 -3.56 2.84 -14.58
CA ASN A 151 -4.44 3.62 -15.44
C ASN A 151 -5.49 4.43 -14.66
N SER A 152 -5.39 4.52 -13.34
CA SER A 152 -6.30 5.31 -12.54
C SER A 152 -5.92 6.78 -12.59
N GLN A 153 -6.93 7.62 -12.78
CA GLN A 153 -6.84 9.08 -12.64
C GLN A 153 -7.55 9.55 -11.37
N GLN A 154 -7.78 8.63 -10.42
CA GLN A 154 -8.44 8.92 -9.16
C GLN A 154 -7.42 9.47 -8.16
N TYR A 155 -7.37 10.79 -8.02
CA TYR A 155 -6.45 11.50 -7.14
C TYR A 155 -7.15 12.18 -5.96
N THR A 156 -8.49 12.10 -5.89
CA THR A 156 -9.33 12.57 -4.79
C THR A 156 -10.13 11.40 -4.23
N PHE A 157 -10.44 11.44 -2.94
CA PHE A 157 -11.13 10.36 -2.25
C PHE A 157 -12.39 10.89 -1.55
N GLU A 158 -13.41 11.20 -2.35
CA GLU A 158 -14.68 11.71 -1.84
C GLU A 158 -15.60 10.56 -1.35
N LYS A 159 -15.50 9.40 -1.99
CA LYS A 159 -16.30 8.22 -1.67
C LYS A 159 -15.40 7.10 -1.16
N ILE A 160 -15.33 6.92 0.16
CA ILE A 160 -14.41 5.97 0.79
C ILE A 160 -15.18 4.76 1.32
N LEU A 161 -14.85 3.57 0.81
CA LEU A 161 -15.37 2.31 1.32
C LEU A 161 -14.49 1.77 2.44
N VAL A 162 -15.09 1.52 3.61
CA VAL A 162 -14.40 0.99 4.79
C VAL A 162 -15.07 -0.32 5.22
N PRO A 163 -14.59 -1.48 4.76
CA PRO A 163 -15.12 -2.77 5.16
C PRO A 163 -14.82 -3.08 6.63
N VAL A 164 -15.83 -3.54 7.36
CA VAL A 164 -15.73 -4.07 8.74
C VAL A 164 -15.97 -5.57 8.66
N ARG A 165 -14.90 -6.36 8.69
CA ARG A 165 -14.93 -7.81 8.54
C ARG A 165 -14.10 -8.56 9.59
N VAL A 166 -13.41 -7.81 10.46
CA VAL A 166 -12.54 -8.28 11.53
C VAL A 166 -12.67 -7.36 12.74
N LEU A 167 -12.08 -7.76 13.86
CA LEU A 167 -12.25 -7.06 15.14
C LEU A 167 -11.07 -6.14 15.47
N GLU A 168 -9.88 -6.47 14.96
CA GLU A 168 -8.65 -5.78 15.33
C GLU A 168 -8.51 -4.42 14.67
N LYS A 169 -7.92 -3.47 15.39
CA LYS A 169 -7.47 -2.16 14.89
C LYS A 169 -8.54 -1.35 14.14
N LEU A 170 -9.81 -1.55 14.47
CA LEU A 170 -10.92 -0.83 13.83
C LEU A 170 -10.91 0.66 14.15
N ASN A 171 -10.54 1.06 15.37
CA ASN A 171 -10.50 2.46 15.76
C ASN A 171 -9.40 3.22 15.01
N GLU A 172 -8.23 2.62 14.88
CA GLU A 172 -7.08 3.18 14.17
C GLU A 172 -7.35 3.27 12.66
N LYS A 173 -7.94 2.24 12.08
CA LYS A 173 -8.41 2.29 10.69
C LYS A 173 -9.45 3.38 10.49
N LEU A 174 -10.40 3.50 11.40
CA LEU A 174 -11.42 4.53 11.32
C LEU A 174 -10.82 5.94 11.45
N ALA A 175 -9.80 6.11 12.31
CA ALA A 175 -9.12 7.39 12.46
C ALA A 175 -8.43 7.84 11.16
N ILE A 176 -7.71 6.96 10.47
CA ILE A 176 -7.11 7.27 9.17
C ILE A 176 -8.17 7.48 8.08
N SER A 177 -9.26 6.73 8.11
CA SER A 177 -10.37 6.88 7.16
C SER A 177 -11.04 8.25 7.31
N LYS A 178 -11.30 8.70 8.54
CA LYS A 178 -11.84 10.03 8.85
C LYS A 178 -10.89 11.13 8.37
N LEU A 179 -9.60 11.02 8.71
CA LEU A 179 -8.61 11.99 8.27
C LEU A 179 -8.61 12.14 6.74
N ILE A 180 -8.64 11.03 5.99
CA ILE A 180 -8.65 11.08 4.53
C ILE A 180 -9.97 11.68 4.04
N ALA A 181 -11.12 11.27 4.58
CA ALA A 181 -12.43 11.83 4.22
C ALA A 181 -12.49 13.34 4.44
N GLU A 182 -12.11 13.83 5.61
CA GLU A 182 -12.08 15.25 5.96
C GLU A 182 -11.20 16.06 5.00
N LYS A 183 -9.99 15.56 4.70
CA LYS A 183 -9.05 16.22 3.80
C LYS A 183 -9.51 16.22 2.32
N ASN A 184 -10.41 15.33 1.94
CA ASN A 184 -10.98 15.25 0.61
C ASN A 184 -12.43 15.80 0.53
N LYS A 185 -13.01 16.29 1.64
CA LYS A 185 -14.42 16.69 1.75
C LYS A 185 -15.38 15.56 1.33
N GLY A 186 -14.99 14.34 1.66
CA GLY A 186 -15.68 13.14 1.28
C GLY A 186 -16.47 12.50 2.43
N PHE A 187 -17.09 11.38 2.14
CA PHE A 187 -17.84 10.58 3.10
C PHE A 187 -17.27 9.17 3.26
N ILE A 188 -17.66 8.52 4.36
CA ILE A 188 -17.29 7.13 4.65
C ILE A 188 -18.51 6.23 4.46
N SER A 189 -18.38 5.17 3.67
CA SER A 189 -19.34 4.08 3.62
C SER A 189 -18.79 2.87 4.38
N LEU A 190 -19.37 2.59 5.55
CA LEU A 190 -19.07 1.39 6.31
C LEU A 190 -19.81 0.20 5.70
N LEU A 191 -19.09 -0.85 5.32
CA LEU A 191 -19.65 -2.11 4.86
C LEU A 191 -19.31 -3.24 5.83
N GLY A 192 -20.23 -3.65 6.68
CA GLY A 192 -20.07 -4.86 7.47
C GLY A 192 -20.20 -6.09 6.58
N VAL A 193 -19.20 -6.99 6.60
CA VAL A 193 -19.25 -8.24 5.84
C VAL A 193 -18.84 -9.39 6.74
N SER A 194 -19.71 -10.39 6.92
CA SER A 194 -19.43 -11.57 7.73
C SER A 194 -20.08 -12.81 7.15
N GLY A 195 -19.38 -13.94 7.24
CA GLY A 195 -20.00 -15.25 7.13
C GLY A 195 -20.73 -15.63 8.43
N ASP A 196 -21.44 -16.76 8.39
CA ASP A 196 -22.32 -17.21 9.49
C ASP A 196 -21.56 -17.42 10.82
N GLU A 197 -20.34 -17.93 10.77
CA GLU A 197 -19.58 -18.30 11.99
C GLU A 197 -19.27 -17.13 12.92
N LYS A 198 -18.93 -15.95 12.37
CA LYS A 198 -18.50 -14.75 13.15
C LYS A 198 -19.51 -13.60 13.08
N ILE A 199 -20.73 -13.86 12.60
CA ILE A 199 -21.71 -12.81 12.30
C ILE A 199 -22.02 -11.94 13.53
N ASN A 200 -22.19 -12.51 14.71
CA ASN A 200 -22.53 -11.77 15.92
C ASN A 200 -21.41 -10.84 16.38
N GLU A 201 -20.17 -11.31 16.29
CA GLU A 201 -18.99 -10.54 16.69
C GLU A 201 -18.76 -9.37 15.70
N ILE A 202 -18.78 -9.66 14.41
CA ILE A 202 -18.60 -8.65 13.37
C ILE A 202 -19.75 -7.64 13.40
N ARG A 203 -20.98 -8.07 13.62
CA ARG A 203 -22.14 -7.17 13.74
C ARG A 203 -21.99 -6.23 14.95
N LYS A 204 -21.54 -6.73 16.10
CA LYS A 204 -21.26 -5.89 17.27
C LYS A 204 -20.16 -4.87 16.99
N ALA A 205 -19.05 -5.31 16.37
CA ALA A 205 -17.96 -4.42 15.97
C ALA A 205 -18.42 -3.38 14.97
N PHE A 206 -19.21 -3.76 13.96
CA PHE A 206 -19.79 -2.86 12.98
C PHE A 206 -20.68 -1.79 13.62
N ILE A 207 -21.59 -2.19 14.53
CA ILE A 207 -22.45 -1.26 15.26
C ILE A 207 -21.61 -0.28 16.08
N LYS A 208 -20.61 -0.77 16.83
CA LYS A 208 -19.69 0.07 17.61
C LYS A 208 -18.94 1.07 16.72
N THR A 209 -18.44 0.62 15.57
CA THR A 209 -17.72 1.47 14.61
C THR A 209 -18.66 2.54 14.03
N ARG A 210 -19.89 2.18 13.67
CA ARG A 210 -20.90 3.13 13.21
C ARG A 210 -21.24 4.16 14.28
N GLU A 211 -21.43 3.73 15.52
CA GLU A 211 -21.74 4.65 16.63
C GLU A 211 -20.58 5.64 16.89
N SER A 212 -19.33 5.24 16.70
CA SER A 212 -18.18 6.14 16.86
C SER A 212 -18.04 7.18 15.75
N LEU A 213 -18.77 7.05 14.65
CA LEU A 213 -18.89 8.09 13.60
C LEU A 213 -20.02 9.07 13.90
N LYS A 214 -21.00 8.71 14.71
CA LYS A 214 -22.07 9.63 15.11
C LYS A 214 -21.48 10.78 15.93
N GLY A 215 -21.93 11.98 15.62
CA GLY A 215 -21.43 13.20 16.29
C GLY A 215 -20.05 13.68 15.79
N THR A 216 -19.54 13.11 14.71
CA THR A 216 -18.41 13.66 13.97
C THR A 216 -18.91 14.43 12.75
N ASP A 217 -18.13 15.39 12.25
CA ASP A 217 -18.46 16.17 11.06
C ASP A 217 -18.34 15.35 9.75
N THR A 218 -17.83 14.12 9.84
CA THR A 218 -17.65 13.25 8.67
C THR A 218 -18.98 12.58 8.29
N GLU A 219 -19.50 12.91 7.12
CA GLU A 219 -20.68 12.24 6.55
C GLU A 219 -20.41 10.74 6.40
N HIS A 220 -21.39 9.91 6.77
CA HIS A 220 -21.20 8.47 6.69
C HIS A 220 -22.50 7.71 6.42
N TYR A 221 -22.33 6.60 5.71
CA TYR A 221 -23.38 5.60 5.43
C TYR A 221 -22.95 4.25 5.99
N ALA A 222 -23.89 3.35 6.22
CA ALA A 222 -23.58 2.05 6.79
C ALA A 222 -24.53 0.97 6.26
N SER A 223 -23.97 -0.12 5.77
CA SER A 223 -24.70 -1.31 5.33
C SER A 223 -24.02 -2.58 5.86
N PHE A 224 -24.78 -3.67 5.97
CA PHE A 224 -24.27 -4.95 6.46
C PHE A 224 -24.73 -6.09 5.55
N VAL A 225 -23.80 -6.91 5.08
CA VAL A 225 -24.05 -8.06 4.21
C VAL A 225 -23.58 -9.33 4.89
N VAL A 226 -24.37 -10.40 4.79
CA VAL A 226 -23.99 -11.74 5.24
C VAL A 226 -23.53 -12.52 4.03
N SER A 227 -22.24 -12.83 3.98
CA SER A 227 -21.63 -13.59 2.89
C SER A 227 -20.33 -14.25 3.35
N ASN A 228 -20.11 -15.47 2.90
CA ASN A 228 -18.83 -16.17 3.11
C ASN A 228 -17.75 -15.66 2.13
N ASP A 229 -18.15 -15.12 0.98
CA ASP A 229 -17.21 -14.52 0.02
C ASP A 229 -17.10 -13.00 0.21
N LYS A 230 -16.34 -12.63 1.24
CA LYS A 230 -16.15 -11.23 1.63
C LYS A 230 -15.49 -10.40 0.52
N ALA A 231 -14.57 -11.00 -0.24
CA ALA A 231 -13.85 -10.30 -1.30
C ALA A 231 -14.78 -9.92 -2.45
N VAL A 232 -15.66 -10.82 -2.86
CA VAL A 232 -16.68 -10.57 -3.90
C VAL A 232 -17.62 -9.46 -3.47
N GLU A 233 -18.15 -9.50 -2.25
CA GLU A 233 -19.09 -8.48 -1.77
C GLU A 233 -18.46 -7.09 -1.69
N ILE A 234 -17.22 -6.98 -1.21
CA ILE A 234 -16.49 -5.70 -1.15
C ILE A 234 -16.21 -5.19 -2.57
N SER A 235 -15.76 -6.06 -3.48
CA SER A 235 -15.48 -5.68 -4.87
C SER A 235 -16.76 -5.26 -5.61
N LYS A 236 -17.87 -5.95 -5.37
CA LYS A 236 -19.19 -5.59 -5.92
C LYS A 236 -19.64 -4.23 -5.40
N ALA A 237 -19.62 -4.02 -4.08
CA ALA A 237 -20.00 -2.75 -3.49
C ALA A 237 -19.15 -1.59 -4.04
N SER A 238 -17.84 -1.82 -4.25
CA SER A 238 -16.93 -0.82 -4.83
C SER A 238 -17.32 -0.43 -6.25
N LYS A 239 -17.72 -1.39 -7.07
CA LYS A 239 -18.15 -1.15 -8.46
C LYS A 239 -19.53 -0.47 -8.54
N ASP A 240 -20.50 -0.97 -7.77
CA ASP A 240 -21.89 -0.53 -7.83
C ASP A 240 -22.08 0.93 -7.39
N ALA A 241 -21.28 1.40 -6.42
CA ALA A 241 -21.38 2.75 -5.88
C ALA A 241 -20.23 3.68 -6.33
N GLU A 242 -19.35 3.22 -7.23
CA GLU A 242 -18.22 3.98 -7.78
C GLU A 242 -17.38 4.63 -6.70
N PHE A 243 -16.90 3.84 -5.74
CA PHE A 243 -16.00 4.33 -4.69
C PHE A 243 -14.64 4.73 -5.25
N ASP A 244 -14.02 5.71 -4.58
CA ASP A 244 -12.74 6.30 -4.97
C ASP A 244 -11.55 5.64 -4.27
N LEU A 245 -11.79 5.05 -3.10
CA LEU A 245 -10.80 4.40 -2.25
C LEU A 245 -11.44 3.28 -1.44
N ILE A 246 -10.74 2.17 -1.29
CA ILE A 246 -11.08 1.14 -0.30
C ILE A 246 -10.00 1.10 0.76
N ILE A 247 -10.37 1.15 2.06
CA ILE A 247 -9.43 1.06 3.19
C ILE A 247 -9.62 -0.27 3.91
N LEU A 248 -8.61 -1.11 3.83
CA LEU A 248 -8.58 -2.46 4.39
C LEU A 248 -7.58 -2.54 5.55
N ASN A 249 -7.86 -3.36 6.58
CA ASN A 249 -6.84 -3.74 7.53
C ASN A 249 -5.90 -4.77 6.87
N TYR A 250 -4.60 -4.59 7.05
CA TYR A 250 -3.62 -5.58 6.60
C TYR A 250 -3.59 -6.82 7.50
N GLN A 251 -3.84 -6.64 8.80
CA GLN A 251 -3.76 -7.69 9.83
C GLN A 251 -5.04 -8.50 10.00
N ASP A 252 -5.95 -8.37 9.09
CA ASP A 252 -7.29 -8.92 9.16
C ASP A 252 -7.38 -10.46 9.21
N GLU A 253 -6.28 -11.15 9.10
CA GLU A 253 -6.25 -12.60 9.16
C GLU A 253 -5.09 -13.06 10.04
N GLU A 254 -5.39 -13.80 11.08
CA GLU A 254 -4.46 -14.37 12.06
C GLU A 254 -3.29 -15.19 11.48
N SER A 255 -3.25 -15.33 10.18
CA SER A 255 -2.10 -15.79 9.45
C SER A 255 -2.09 -15.28 8.02
N TRP A 256 -1.38 -14.20 7.76
CA TRP A 256 -0.90 -13.88 6.40
C TRP A 256 -0.21 -15.10 5.75
N LYS A 257 0.27 -16.04 6.57
CA LYS A 257 0.81 -17.34 6.15
C LYS A 257 -0.27 -18.36 5.81
N SER A 258 -1.57 -18.07 6.03
CA SER A 258 -2.63 -19.00 5.63
C SER A 258 -2.97 -18.78 4.15
N PHE A 259 -3.13 -19.87 3.44
CA PHE A 259 -3.57 -19.92 2.04
C PHE A 259 -4.87 -19.11 1.78
N PHE A 260 -5.72 -18.96 2.79
CA PHE A 260 -6.99 -18.23 2.70
C PHE A 260 -6.81 -16.69 2.73
N ALA A 261 -5.86 -16.17 3.52
CA ALA A 261 -5.58 -14.73 3.57
C ALA A 261 -5.03 -14.23 2.24
N GLU A 262 -4.10 -14.97 1.67
CA GLU A 262 -3.54 -14.66 0.37
C GLU A 262 -4.60 -14.63 -0.73
N ASN A 263 -5.59 -15.52 -0.67
CA ASN A 263 -6.69 -15.55 -1.61
C ASN A 263 -7.60 -14.32 -1.47
N PHE A 264 -7.93 -13.86 -0.26
CA PHE A 264 -8.77 -12.68 -0.05
C PHE A 264 -8.13 -11.44 -0.68
N PHE A 265 -6.87 -11.14 -0.33
CA PHE A 265 -6.19 -9.95 -0.87
C PHE A 265 -5.96 -10.04 -2.37
N LYS A 266 -5.59 -11.21 -2.90
CA LYS A 266 -5.49 -11.44 -4.34
C LYS A 266 -6.83 -11.20 -5.03
N GLN A 267 -7.92 -11.68 -4.47
CA GLN A 267 -9.27 -11.45 -5.03
C GLN A 267 -9.65 -9.98 -5.01
N ILE A 268 -9.45 -9.27 -3.89
CA ILE A 268 -9.72 -7.82 -3.81
C ILE A 268 -8.89 -7.06 -4.83
N ILE A 269 -7.58 -7.29 -4.87
CA ILE A 269 -6.66 -6.61 -5.78
C ILE A 269 -7.04 -6.91 -7.24
N ASN A 270 -7.35 -8.15 -7.56
CA ASN A 270 -7.68 -8.55 -8.93
C ASN A 270 -9.09 -8.11 -9.39
N ASN A 271 -9.99 -7.82 -8.47
CA ASN A 271 -11.39 -7.50 -8.78
C ASN A 271 -11.76 -6.03 -8.57
N THR A 272 -10.82 -5.17 -8.20
CA THR A 272 -11.04 -3.73 -8.03
C THR A 272 -10.20 -2.91 -9.01
N SER A 273 -10.67 -1.72 -9.35
CA SER A 273 -10.00 -0.77 -10.23
C SER A 273 -9.69 0.56 -9.55
N VAL A 274 -10.01 0.64 -8.26
CA VAL A 274 -9.78 1.84 -7.44
C VAL A 274 -8.56 1.67 -6.55
N PRO A 275 -7.94 2.76 -6.09
CA PRO A 275 -6.87 2.70 -5.10
C PRO A 275 -7.25 1.90 -3.86
N LEU A 276 -6.29 1.12 -3.35
CA LEU A 276 -6.45 0.28 -2.15
C LEU A 276 -5.47 0.72 -1.08
N LEU A 277 -5.97 1.19 0.05
CA LEU A 277 -5.14 1.48 1.22
C LEU A 277 -5.19 0.29 2.18
N PHE A 278 -4.06 -0.38 2.37
CA PHE A 278 -3.86 -1.39 3.39
C PHE A 278 -3.30 -0.71 4.64
N PHE A 279 -4.18 -0.54 5.61
CA PHE A 279 -3.82 0.04 6.89
C PHE A 279 -2.99 -0.94 7.70
N LYS A 280 -1.82 -0.50 8.16
CA LYS A 280 -0.95 -1.20 9.11
C LYS A 280 -0.70 -0.29 10.30
N ASP A 281 -0.72 -0.86 11.50
CA ASP A 281 -0.35 -0.14 12.70
C ASP A 281 1.18 -0.13 12.84
N SER A 282 1.75 1.06 13.02
CA SER A 282 3.20 1.24 13.20
C SER A 282 3.73 0.69 14.54
N ASP A 283 2.85 0.37 15.48
CA ASP A 283 3.27 -0.17 16.79
C ASP A 283 3.66 -1.66 16.73
N LEU A 284 3.57 -2.30 15.56
CA LEU A 284 3.96 -3.69 15.32
C LEU A 284 5.42 -3.85 14.85
N ILE A 285 6.30 -2.95 15.22
CA ILE A 285 7.74 -3.20 15.09
C ILE A 285 8.14 -4.24 16.14
N THR A 286 7.70 -5.47 15.96
CA THR A 286 8.22 -6.63 16.68
C THR A 286 8.98 -7.50 15.71
N GLU A 287 10.28 -7.54 15.91
CA GLU A 287 11.32 -8.42 15.36
C GLU A 287 11.45 -8.48 13.82
N PRO A 288 12.66 -8.37 13.30
CA PRO A 288 12.91 -8.62 11.88
C PRO A 288 12.46 -10.05 11.57
N ASN A 289 11.52 -10.20 10.63
CA ASN A 289 11.17 -11.51 10.11
C ASN A 289 12.46 -12.26 9.77
N LYS A 290 12.67 -13.40 10.41
CA LYS A 290 13.70 -14.36 10.00
C LYS A 290 13.54 -14.54 8.49
N GLU A 291 14.65 -14.41 7.80
CA GLU A 291 14.74 -14.62 6.35
C GLU A 291 13.88 -15.80 5.91
N PRO A 292 13.15 -15.68 4.79
CA PRO A 292 12.58 -16.87 4.19
C PRO A 292 13.73 -17.82 3.94
N LEU A 293 13.65 -19.04 4.48
CA LEU A 293 14.59 -20.13 4.28
C LEU A 293 14.96 -20.14 2.80
N GLY A 294 16.24 -19.86 2.50
CA GLY A 294 16.76 -19.90 1.15
C GLY A 294 16.35 -21.24 0.50
N TYR A 295 15.81 -21.16 -0.70
CA TYR A 295 15.58 -22.36 -1.50
C TYR A 295 16.94 -23.04 -1.66
N ASP A 296 17.08 -24.21 -1.07
CA ASP A 296 18.25 -25.07 -1.23
C ASP A 296 18.24 -25.59 -2.69
N ILE A 297 19.09 -24.98 -3.52
CA ILE A 297 19.23 -25.31 -4.94
C ILE A 297 20.04 -26.61 -5.13
N THR A 298 20.31 -27.38 -4.08
CA THR A 298 21.08 -28.60 -4.14
C THR A 298 20.29 -29.90 -4.33
N MET A 299 19.01 -29.83 -4.72
CA MET A 299 18.27 -31.03 -5.10
C MET A 299 18.75 -31.54 -6.47
N PRO A 300 19.34 -32.72 -6.55
CA PRO A 300 19.71 -33.32 -7.85
C PRO A 300 18.42 -33.70 -8.61
N PHE A 301 18.38 -33.37 -9.90
CA PHE A 301 17.34 -33.83 -10.79
C PHE A 301 17.30 -35.37 -10.80
N PRO A 302 16.13 -36.01 -10.62
CA PRO A 302 16.02 -37.43 -10.84
C PRO A 302 16.24 -37.72 -12.32
N GLY A 303 17.16 -38.64 -12.60
CA GLY A 303 17.49 -39.14 -13.93
C GLY A 303 16.40 -39.99 -14.58
#